data_cdefd36bb5f9401b12a30953fb78acff
#
_entry.id   cdefd36bb5f9401b12a30953fb78acff
#
_cell.length_a   1.000
_cell.length_b   1.000
_cell.length_c   1.000
_cell.angle_alpha   90.00
_cell.angle_beta   90.00
_cell.angle_gamma   90.00
#
_symmetry.space_group_name_H-M   'P 1'
#
loop_
_entity.id
_entity.type
_entity.pdbx_description
1 polymer ?
#
loop_
_entity_poly.entity_id
_entity_poly.type
_entity_poly.pdbx_seq_one_letter_code
_entity_poly.pdbx_strand_id
1 'polypeptide(L)'
;MYFCYYLAHNYGLAIILFTLISKIVLLPVSVWVQKNSIKMVKMQPEINRIKAKHFGDADRIADEQSKIFKREKYNPLASLIPLAVQIILLMGLVEVIYHPLDYLLHLPQDVITAFNGLAVSLAGANPESSSIQLAVVEMIKSGNYAEQFAALQSGLAGVDIASVLQQVQGISLNFCGMNLSWVPSEVGGIDIIVPIAAGISAWLLCVAQNAANVIQAEQSKLNKYGMMAFSVGLSLYLGWFVPAGVALYWIASNLFAILQQYLLNWAINPKDYVDYEELEASKQELEELQSIGGKKKLFEKNPYAKREKKDFKRFFSVVNKHLVFYSESSGFYKYYQGIIEWLLAHTNLTIHYITSDPEDQIFALAEKEDKIRAYYIGEKRLITLMMKMDADVV
;
A
#
# COMPACT_ATOMS: atom_id res chain seq x y z
N MET A 1 23.80 -1.04 -15.64
CA MET A 1 23.76 -2.53 -15.60
C MET A 1 24.91 -3.15 -16.38
N TYR A 2 25.17 -2.78 -17.62
CA TYR A 2 26.30 -3.25 -18.44
C TYR A 2 27.65 -3.21 -17.70
N PHE A 3 28.02 -2.05 -17.13
CA PHE A 3 29.27 -1.89 -16.36
C PHE A 3 29.34 -2.86 -15.16
N CYS A 4 28.23 -3.05 -14.45
CA CYS A 4 28.18 -3.99 -13.32
C CYS A 4 28.35 -5.45 -13.79
N TYR A 5 27.78 -5.80 -14.94
CA TYR A 5 27.93 -7.12 -15.53
C TYR A 5 29.38 -7.35 -16.02
N TYR A 6 29.97 -6.36 -16.67
CA TYR A 6 31.37 -6.45 -17.10
C TYR A 6 32.34 -6.67 -15.93
N LEU A 7 32.04 -6.07 -14.77
CA LEU A 7 32.88 -6.21 -13.57
C LEU A 7 32.63 -7.56 -12.86
N ALA A 8 31.36 -7.99 -12.77
CA ALA A 8 30.99 -9.15 -11.97
C ALA A 8 31.04 -10.48 -12.73
N HIS A 9 30.98 -10.48 -14.06
CA HIS A 9 30.90 -11.64 -14.94
C HIS A 9 29.78 -12.63 -14.59
N ASN A 10 28.84 -12.22 -13.73
CA ASN A 10 27.68 -12.98 -13.31
C ASN A 10 26.49 -12.04 -13.19
N TYR A 11 25.35 -12.42 -13.77
CA TYR A 11 24.19 -11.55 -13.86
C TYR A 11 23.56 -11.24 -12.49
N GLY A 12 23.49 -12.22 -11.59
CA GLY A 12 22.96 -12.02 -10.25
C GLY A 12 23.83 -11.07 -9.41
N LEU A 13 25.16 -11.25 -9.47
CA LEU A 13 26.10 -10.32 -8.83
C LEU A 13 26.00 -8.92 -9.42
N ALA A 14 25.82 -8.81 -10.74
CA ALA A 14 25.64 -7.53 -11.42
C ALA A 14 24.37 -6.81 -10.95
N ILE A 15 23.26 -7.53 -10.73
CA ILE A 15 22.01 -6.97 -10.15
C ILE A 15 22.27 -6.44 -8.74
N ILE A 16 22.93 -7.22 -7.90
CA ILE A 16 23.24 -6.81 -6.50
C ILE A 16 24.15 -5.57 -6.50
N LEU A 17 25.20 -5.57 -7.32
CA LEU A 17 26.14 -4.45 -7.44
C LEU A 17 25.43 -3.19 -7.98
N PHE A 18 24.61 -3.32 -9.01
CA PHE A 18 23.80 -2.24 -9.55
C PHE A 18 22.87 -1.65 -8.48
N THR A 19 22.22 -2.50 -7.70
CA THR A 19 21.33 -2.09 -6.60
C THR A 19 22.11 -1.31 -5.54
N LEU A 20 23.29 -1.78 -5.15
CA LEU A 20 24.15 -1.10 -4.18
C LEU A 20 24.59 0.27 -4.70
N ILE A 21 25.09 0.35 -5.93
CA ILE A 21 25.51 1.60 -6.56
C ILE A 21 24.34 2.57 -6.64
N SER A 22 23.17 2.12 -7.03
CA SER A 22 21.96 2.95 -7.08
C SER A 22 21.61 3.54 -5.71
N LYS A 23 21.70 2.76 -4.62
CA LYS A 23 21.48 3.23 -3.25
C LYS A 23 22.53 4.28 -2.83
N ILE A 24 23.79 4.10 -3.21
CA ILE A 24 24.86 5.06 -2.92
C ILE A 24 24.62 6.38 -3.69
N VAL A 25 24.29 6.31 -4.98
CA VAL A 25 24.00 7.51 -5.80
C VAL A 25 22.78 8.27 -5.24
N LEU A 26 21.79 7.57 -4.71
CA LEU A 26 20.58 8.15 -4.13
C LEU A 26 20.74 8.53 -2.65
N LEU A 27 21.89 8.31 -2.05
CA LEU A 27 22.12 8.62 -0.63
C LEU A 27 21.82 10.09 -0.28
N PRO A 28 22.19 11.11 -1.07
CA PRO A 28 21.84 12.51 -0.77
C PRO A 28 20.31 12.73 -0.68
N VAL A 29 19.55 12.09 -1.57
CA VAL A 29 18.08 12.14 -1.53
C VAL A 29 17.55 11.49 -0.24
N SER A 30 18.11 10.35 0.15
CA SER A 30 17.71 9.64 1.36
C SER A 30 18.03 10.44 2.63
N VAL A 31 19.17 11.15 2.66
CA VAL A 31 19.53 12.09 3.74
C VAL A 31 18.51 13.25 3.82
N TRP A 32 18.14 13.81 2.68
CA TRP A 32 17.12 14.86 2.65
C TRP A 32 15.76 14.38 3.14
N VAL A 33 15.32 13.19 2.72
CA VAL A 33 14.07 12.55 3.18
C VAL A 33 14.12 12.29 4.68
N GLN A 34 15.23 11.76 5.21
CA GLN A 34 15.41 11.54 6.65
C GLN A 34 15.26 12.84 7.45
N LYS A 35 15.93 13.92 7.03
CA LYS A 35 15.81 15.24 7.66
C LYS A 35 14.38 15.78 7.60
N ASN A 36 13.69 15.59 6.46
CA ASN A 36 12.31 15.99 6.32
C ASN A 36 11.37 15.18 7.22
N SER A 37 11.64 13.88 7.39
CA SER A 37 10.90 13.00 8.29
C SER A 37 11.06 13.39 9.76
N ILE A 38 12.26 13.78 10.18
CA ILE A 38 12.53 14.29 11.52
C ILE A 38 11.74 15.59 11.77
N LYS A 39 11.66 16.51 10.78
CA LYS A 39 10.83 17.72 10.90
C LYS A 39 9.37 17.38 11.16
N MET A 40 8.81 16.39 10.45
CA MET A 40 7.43 15.97 10.64
C MET A 40 7.18 15.51 12.07
N VAL A 41 8.05 14.67 12.61
CA VAL A 41 7.88 14.16 13.99
C VAL A 41 8.09 15.27 15.03
N LYS A 42 9.03 16.19 14.80
CA LYS A 42 9.22 17.37 15.65
C LYS A 42 7.98 18.27 15.71
N MET A 43 7.23 18.39 14.63
CA MET A 43 6.00 19.19 14.59
C MET A 43 4.78 18.44 15.15
N GLN A 44 4.88 17.14 15.35
CA GLN A 44 3.74 16.31 15.74
C GLN A 44 3.06 16.75 17.06
N PRO A 45 3.77 17.20 18.11
CA PRO A 45 3.12 17.71 19.32
C PRO A 45 2.20 18.90 19.03
N GLU A 46 2.67 19.88 18.24
CA GLU A 46 1.86 21.03 17.85
C GLU A 46 0.64 20.62 17.00
N ILE A 47 0.83 19.68 16.08
CA ILE A 47 -0.25 19.11 15.26
C ILE A 47 -1.28 18.38 16.15
N ASN A 48 -0.84 17.64 17.16
CA ASN A 48 -1.73 16.95 18.10
C ASN A 48 -2.57 17.95 18.90
N ARG A 49 -1.97 19.03 19.38
CA ARG A 49 -2.68 20.11 20.09
C ARG A 49 -3.70 20.83 19.19
N ILE A 50 -3.38 21.06 17.89
CA ILE A 50 -4.34 21.62 16.94
C ILE A 50 -5.52 20.65 16.72
N LYS A 51 -5.25 19.35 16.58
CA LYS A 51 -6.30 18.33 16.47
C LYS A 51 -7.18 18.27 17.73
N ALA A 52 -6.59 18.46 18.89
CA ALA A 52 -7.31 18.54 20.15
C ALA A 52 -8.18 19.79 20.22
N LYS A 53 -7.61 20.95 19.89
CA LYS A 53 -8.29 22.26 19.93
C LYS A 53 -9.47 22.39 18.97
N HIS A 54 -9.35 21.81 17.76
CA HIS A 54 -10.35 21.87 16.70
C HIS A 54 -10.99 20.50 16.45
N PHE A 55 -11.17 19.74 17.53
CA PHE A 55 -11.74 18.38 17.44
C PHE A 55 -13.11 18.38 16.73
N GLY A 56 -13.22 17.57 15.67
CA GLY A 56 -14.43 17.51 14.83
C GLY A 56 -14.44 18.45 13.62
N ASP A 57 -13.60 19.47 13.57
CA ASP A 57 -13.49 20.42 12.45
C ASP A 57 -12.27 20.06 11.56
N ALA A 58 -12.48 19.13 10.61
CA ALA A 58 -11.42 18.64 9.75
C ALA A 58 -10.79 19.74 8.86
N ASP A 59 -11.60 20.70 8.42
CA ASP A 59 -11.15 21.77 7.52
C ASP A 59 -10.21 22.75 8.25
N ARG A 60 -10.54 23.13 9.46
CA ARG A 60 -9.67 23.97 10.31
C ARG A 60 -8.37 23.24 10.67
N ILE A 61 -8.45 21.95 11.02
CA ILE A 61 -7.27 21.14 11.31
C ILE A 61 -6.33 21.11 10.08
N ALA A 62 -6.86 20.89 8.88
CA ALA A 62 -6.08 20.87 7.65
C ALA A 62 -5.43 22.22 7.33
N ASP A 63 -6.16 23.34 7.52
CA ASP A 63 -5.65 24.70 7.30
C ASP A 63 -4.51 25.04 8.27
N GLU A 64 -4.70 24.81 9.57
CA GLU A 64 -3.65 25.06 10.57
C GLU A 64 -2.42 24.15 10.36
N GLN A 65 -2.61 22.88 10.02
CA GLN A 65 -1.50 21.98 9.66
C GLN A 65 -0.74 22.50 8.44
N SER A 66 -1.44 22.99 7.42
CA SER A 66 -0.81 23.56 6.22
C SER A 66 0.08 24.76 6.56
N LYS A 67 -0.36 25.62 7.51
CA LYS A 67 0.43 26.76 8.00
C LYS A 67 1.72 26.31 8.68
N ILE A 68 1.64 25.29 9.53
CA ILE A 68 2.83 24.69 10.18
C ILE A 68 3.78 24.13 9.12
N PHE A 69 3.29 23.34 8.15
CA PHE A 69 4.12 22.76 7.11
C PHE A 69 4.86 23.82 6.29
N LYS A 70 4.19 24.95 5.98
CA LYS A 70 4.81 26.08 5.30
C LYS A 70 5.87 26.77 6.16
N ARG A 71 5.58 27.01 7.45
CA ARG A 71 6.52 27.61 8.41
C ARG A 71 7.79 26.80 8.54
N GLU A 72 7.68 25.49 8.70
CA GLU A 72 8.81 24.56 8.89
C GLU A 72 9.46 24.11 7.58
N LYS A 73 8.95 24.58 6.44
CA LYS A 73 9.41 24.17 5.10
C LYS A 73 9.41 22.63 4.98
N TYR A 74 8.34 22.00 5.47
CA TYR A 74 8.14 20.56 5.38
C TYR A 74 7.48 20.21 4.05
N ASN A 75 7.98 19.16 3.40
CA ASN A 75 7.39 18.64 2.17
C ASN A 75 6.74 17.27 2.45
N PRO A 76 5.39 17.16 2.44
CA PRO A 76 4.71 15.88 2.67
C PRO A 76 4.98 14.84 1.58
N LEU A 77 5.34 15.25 0.36
CA LEU A 77 5.64 14.36 -0.76
C LEU A 77 7.08 13.82 -0.75
N ALA A 78 7.94 14.33 0.14
CA ALA A 78 9.35 13.92 0.18
C ALA A 78 9.52 12.41 0.37
N SER A 79 8.67 11.77 1.17
CA SER A 79 8.70 10.32 1.42
C SER A 79 8.33 9.47 0.20
N LEU A 80 7.67 10.04 -0.80
CA LEU A 80 7.28 9.34 -2.03
C LEU A 80 8.40 9.34 -3.09
N ILE A 81 9.37 10.25 -2.99
CA ILE A 81 10.44 10.39 -3.98
C ILE A 81 11.30 9.12 -4.08
N PRO A 82 11.77 8.49 -2.99
CA PRO A 82 12.51 7.24 -3.08
C PRO A 82 11.72 6.12 -3.76
N LEU A 83 10.42 6.03 -3.50
CA LEU A 83 9.54 5.05 -4.12
C LEU A 83 9.41 5.29 -5.63
N ALA A 84 9.19 6.54 -6.05
CA ALA A 84 9.10 6.89 -7.46
C ALA A 84 10.40 6.55 -8.23
N VAL A 85 11.55 6.89 -7.65
CA VAL A 85 12.86 6.54 -8.24
C VAL A 85 13.05 5.01 -8.27
N GLN A 86 12.65 4.29 -7.23
CA GLN A 86 12.74 2.83 -7.19
C GLN A 86 11.89 2.17 -8.29
N ILE A 87 10.70 2.69 -8.57
CA ILE A 87 9.85 2.19 -9.67
C ILE A 87 10.52 2.42 -11.02
N ILE A 88 11.10 3.60 -11.28
CA ILE A 88 11.81 3.89 -12.52
C ILE A 88 13.00 2.95 -12.71
N LEU A 89 13.80 2.74 -11.65
CA LEU A 89 14.94 1.80 -11.69
C LEU A 89 14.48 0.37 -11.91
N LEU A 90 13.37 -0.04 -11.29
CA LEU A 90 12.78 -1.37 -11.49
C LEU A 90 12.35 -1.56 -12.95
N MET A 91 11.65 -0.59 -13.53
CA MET A 91 11.23 -0.66 -14.95
C MET A 91 12.43 -0.77 -15.88
N GLY A 92 13.47 0.06 -15.66
CA GLY A 92 14.69 -0.05 -16.44
C GLY A 92 15.42 -1.38 -16.26
N LEU A 93 15.38 -1.98 -15.07
CA LEU A 93 15.99 -3.29 -14.83
C LEU A 93 15.18 -4.41 -15.52
N VAL A 94 13.86 -4.35 -15.45
CA VAL A 94 12.96 -5.29 -16.15
C VAL A 94 13.29 -5.29 -17.64
N GLU A 95 13.45 -4.12 -18.24
CA GLU A 95 13.82 -3.97 -19.65
C GLU A 95 15.16 -4.64 -19.97
N VAL A 96 16.18 -4.44 -19.13
CA VAL A 96 17.50 -5.07 -19.31
C VAL A 96 17.42 -6.59 -19.15
N ILE A 97 16.57 -7.11 -18.25
CA ILE A 97 16.39 -8.54 -18.06
C ILE A 97 15.75 -9.19 -19.27
N TYR A 98 14.71 -8.56 -19.81
CA TYR A 98 13.97 -9.11 -20.96
C TYR A 98 14.73 -8.94 -22.29
N HIS A 99 15.64 -7.97 -22.39
CA HIS A 99 16.38 -7.66 -23.61
C HIS A 99 17.91 -7.77 -23.43
N PRO A 100 18.43 -8.94 -23.01
CA PRO A 100 19.87 -9.09 -22.74
C PRO A 100 20.75 -8.93 -23.98
N LEU A 101 20.25 -9.23 -25.17
CA LEU A 101 21.01 -9.07 -26.42
C LEU A 101 21.26 -7.59 -26.75
N ASP A 102 20.28 -6.73 -26.46
CA ASP A 102 20.38 -5.28 -26.62
C ASP A 102 21.28 -4.63 -25.57
N TYR A 103 20.97 -4.89 -24.28
CA TYR A 103 21.51 -4.11 -23.16
C TYR A 103 22.77 -4.69 -22.53
N LEU A 104 23.05 -6.00 -22.71
CA LEU A 104 24.26 -6.61 -22.18
C LEU A 104 25.32 -6.83 -23.27
N LEU A 105 24.91 -7.28 -24.45
CA LEU A 105 25.83 -7.60 -25.54
C LEU A 105 25.92 -6.47 -26.57
N HIS A 106 24.98 -5.52 -26.58
CA HIS A 106 24.88 -4.45 -27.56
C HIS A 106 24.96 -4.95 -29.02
N LEU A 107 24.22 -6.05 -29.29
CA LEU A 107 24.22 -6.63 -30.65
C LEU A 107 23.49 -5.68 -31.63
N PRO A 108 23.92 -5.68 -32.91
CA PRO A 108 23.19 -4.95 -33.96
C PRO A 108 21.73 -5.41 -34.08
N GLN A 109 20.80 -4.49 -34.33
CA GLN A 109 19.37 -4.78 -34.42
C GLN A 109 19.02 -5.80 -35.52
N ASP A 110 19.78 -5.84 -36.60
CA ASP A 110 19.64 -6.83 -37.66
C ASP A 110 19.88 -8.26 -37.18
N VAL A 111 20.89 -8.43 -36.32
CA VAL A 111 21.20 -9.73 -35.66
C VAL A 111 20.09 -10.12 -34.69
N ILE A 112 19.64 -9.20 -33.85
CA ILE A 112 18.58 -9.44 -32.89
C ILE A 112 17.28 -9.82 -33.60
N THR A 113 16.94 -9.11 -34.66
CA THR A 113 15.74 -9.39 -35.48
C THR A 113 15.81 -10.76 -36.11
N ALA A 114 16.97 -11.13 -36.69
CA ALA A 114 17.19 -12.45 -37.27
C ALA A 114 17.09 -13.58 -36.21
N PHE A 115 17.67 -13.37 -35.04
CA PHE A 115 17.65 -14.32 -33.93
C PHE A 115 16.21 -14.51 -33.41
N ASN A 116 15.47 -13.42 -33.21
CA ASN A 116 14.07 -13.46 -32.82
C ASN A 116 13.21 -14.18 -33.87
N GLY A 117 13.44 -13.91 -35.16
CA GLY A 117 12.79 -14.61 -36.27
C GLY A 117 13.00 -16.12 -36.24
N LEU A 118 14.20 -16.58 -35.89
CA LEU A 118 14.47 -18.02 -35.70
C LEU A 118 13.72 -18.58 -34.49
N ALA A 119 13.68 -17.86 -33.36
CA ALA A 119 12.94 -18.30 -32.19
C ALA A 119 11.45 -18.47 -32.48
N VAL A 120 10.86 -17.53 -33.27
CA VAL A 120 9.48 -17.64 -33.71
C VAL A 120 9.27 -18.87 -34.59
N SER A 121 10.12 -19.06 -35.58
CA SER A 121 9.97 -20.13 -36.59
C SER A 121 10.25 -21.53 -36.06
N LEU A 122 11.23 -21.70 -35.17
CA LEU A 122 11.69 -23.01 -34.69
C LEU A 122 11.02 -23.43 -33.37
N ALA A 123 10.80 -22.50 -32.47
CA ALA A 123 10.21 -22.79 -31.15
C ALA A 123 8.78 -22.30 -30.98
N GLY A 124 8.18 -21.67 -32.01
CA GLY A 124 6.84 -21.08 -31.92
C GLY A 124 6.75 -19.93 -30.88
N ALA A 125 7.87 -19.28 -30.64
CA ALA A 125 7.89 -18.13 -29.70
C ALA A 125 6.95 -17.03 -30.19
N ASN A 126 6.25 -16.37 -29.25
CA ASN A 126 5.40 -15.26 -29.61
C ASN A 126 6.26 -14.03 -29.99
N PRO A 127 6.16 -13.53 -31.23
CA PRO A 127 6.98 -12.39 -31.69
C PRO A 127 6.72 -11.09 -30.91
N GLU A 128 5.55 -10.96 -30.29
CA GLU A 128 5.19 -9.79 -29.48
C GLU A 128 5.53 -9.97 -27.99
N SER A 129 6.12 -11.12 -27.62
CA SER A 129 6.50 -11.36 -26.23
C SER A 129 7.70 -10.51 -25.84
N SER A 130 7.60 -9.80 -24.71
CA SER A 130 8.75 -9.12 -24.13
C SER A 130 9.90 -10.06 -23.77
N SER A 131 9.63 -11.35 -23.59
CA SER A 131 10.64 -12.37 -23.22
C SER A 131 11.30 -13.07 -24.42
N ILE A 132 11.07 -12.64 -25.65
CA ILE A 132 11.57 -13.33 -26.86
C ILE A 132 13.10 -13.44 -26.87
N GLN A 133 13.84 -12.44 -26.41
CA GLN A 133 15.30 -12.50 -26.34
C GLN A 133 15.80 -13.50 -25.29
N LEU A 134 15.06 -13.69 -24.20
CA LEU A 134 15.38 -14.73 -23.23
C LEU A 134 15.22 -16.13 -23.83
N ALA A 135 14.16 -16.34 -24.62
CA ALA A 135 13.97 -17.60 -25.36
C ALA A 135 15.13 -17.83 -26.36
N VAL A 136 15.58 -16.80 -27.07
CA VAL A 136 16.74 -16.87 -27.95
C VAL A 136 18.00 -17.28 -27.18
N VAL A 137 18.27 -16.66 -26.03
CA VAL A 137 19.42 -17.01 -25.18
C VAL A 137 19.36 -18.46 -24.74
N GLU A 138 18.18 -18.95 -24.32
CA GLU A 138 18.01 -20.37 -23.96
C GLU A 138 18.19 -21.31 -25.13
N MET A 139 17.65 -20.99 -26.29
CA MET A 139 17.83 -21.81 -27.51
C MET A 139 19.32 -21.93 -27.90
N ILE A 140 20.08 -20.84 -27.85
CA ILE A 140 21.51 -20.85 -28.14
C ILE A 140 22.29 -21.64 -27.09
N LYS A 141 21.93 -21.50 -25.81
CA LYS A 141 22.59 -22.24 -24.72
C LYS A 141 22.30 -23.74 -24.72
N SER A 142 21.11 -24.13 -25.15
CA SER A 142 20.75 -25.54 -25.25
C SER A 142 21.58 -26.31 -26.30
N GLY A 143 22.15 -25.59 -27.28
CA GLY A 143 22.90 -26.16 -28.39
C GLY A 143 22.06 -26.89 -29.45
N ASN A 144 20.76 -27.07 -29.20
CA ASN A 144 19.86 -27.84 -30.07
C ASN A 144 19.68 -27.20 -31.46
N TYR A 145 19.90 -25.90 -31.58
CA TYR A 145 19.65 -25.10 -32.79
C TYR A 145 20.92 -24.41 -33.30
N ALA A 146 22.11 -24.93 -32.92
CA ALA A 146 23.40 -24.27 -33.23
C ALA A 146 23.63 -24.09 -34.74
N GLU A 147 23.26 -25.11 -35.56
CA GLU A 147 23.39 -25.04 -37.01
C GLU A 147 22.51 -23.97 -37.65
N GLN A 148 21.25 -23.85 -37.18
CA GLN A 148 20.30 -22.88 -37.70
C GLN A 148 20.74 -21.46 -37.39
N PHE A 149 21.22 -21.19 -36.17
CA PHE A 149 21.79 -19.88 -35.81
C PHE A 149 23.08 -19.58 -36.59
N ALA A 150 23.96 -20.57 -36.78
CA ALA A 150 25.18 -20.39 -37.57
C ALA A 150 24.88 -20.09 -39.05
N ALA A 151 23.81 -20.68 -39.61
CA ALA A 151 23.40 -20.45 -41.00
C ALA A 151 23.04 -18.97 -41.31
N LEU A 152 22.69 -18.15 -40.28
CA LEU A 152 22.45 -16.73 -40.45
C LEU A 152 23.68 -15.93 -40.92
N GLN A 153 24.89 -16.52 -40.82
CA GLN A 153 26.14 -15.90 -41.34
C GLN A 153 26.00 -15.50 -42.81
N SER A 154 25.26 -16.25 -43.60
CA SER A 154 25.11 -15.96 -45.05
C SER A 154 24.22 -14.72 -45.31
N GLY A 155 23.35 -14.37 -44.38
CA GLY A 155 22.40 -13.23 -44.50
C GLY A 155 22.86 -11.97 -43.80
N LEU A 156 23.84 -12.04 -42.89
CA LEU A 156 24.30 -10.93 -42.06
C LEU A 156 25.73 -10.58 -42.38
N ALA A 157 25.91 -9.87 -43.49
CA ALA A 157 27.25 -9.42 -43.94
C ALA A 157 27.87 -8.44 -42.94
N GLY A 158 29.13 -8.73 -42.55
CA GLY A 158 29.93 -7.84 -41.68
C GLY A 158 29.84 -8.14 -40.19
N VAL A 159 29.04 -9.14 -39.77
CA VAL A 159 28.96 -9.62 -38.39
C VAL A 159 29.50 -11.06 -38.33
N ASP A 160 30.41 -11.33 -37.40
CA ASP A 160 30.86 -12.69 -37.08
C ASP A 160 29.86 -13.36 -36.16
N ILE A 161 28.94 -14.14 -36.75
CA ILE A 161 27.88 -14.84 -36.00
C ILE A 161 28.47 -15.88 -35.04
N ALA A 162 29.60 -16.53 -35.38
CA ALA A 162 30.26 -17.44 -34.47
C ALA A 162 30.72 -16.78 -33.16
N SER A 163 31.33 -15.60 -33.29
CA SER A 163 31.70 -14.77 -32.12
C SER A 163 30.49 -14.33 -31.32
N VAL A 164 29.40 -13.90 -31.98
CA VAL A 164 28.14 -13.54 -31.31
C VAL A 164 27.54 -14.70 -30.53
N LEU A 165 27.46 -15.89 -31.13
CA LEU A 165 26.96 -17.09 -30.46
C LEU A 165 27.80 -17.43 -29.21
N GLN A 166 29.12 -17.32 -29.30
CA GLN A 166 30.00 -17.51 -28.15
C GLN A 166 29.76 -16.49 -27.04
N GLN A 167 29.54 -15.23 -27.40
CA GLN A 167 29.18 -14.19 -26.41
C GLN A 167 27.85 -14.49 -25.72
N VAL A 168 26.82 -14.90 -26.46
CA VAL A 168 25.50 -15.26 -25.90
C VAL A 168 25.61 -16.49 -24.99
N GLN A 169 26.38 -17.53 -25.40
CA GLN A 169 26.66 -18.67 -24.54
C GLN A 169 27.37 -18.31 -23.24
N GLY A 170 28.23 -17.28 -23.29
CA GLY A 170 28.96 -16.77 -22.14
C GLY A 170 28.10 -15.99 -21.13
N ILE A 171 26.85 -15.63 -21.45
CA ILE A 171 25.98 -14.92 -20.49
C ILE A 171 25.64 -15.88 -19.32
N SER A 172 26.09 -15.55 -18.12
CA SER A 172 25.75 -16.33 -16.92
C SER A 172 24.47 -15.81 -16.29
N LEU A 173 23.33 -16.40 -16.63
CA LEU A 173 22.02 -16.09 -16.03
C LEU A 173 21.75 -16.92 -14.76
N ASN A 174 22.62 -17.88 -14.42
CA ASN A 174 22.48 -18.70 -13.23
C ASN A 174 23.09 -18.01 -12.01
N PHE A 175 22.32 -17.96 -10.92
CA PHE A 175 22.75 -17.43 -9.64
C PHE A 175 22.24 -18.31 -8.51
N CYS A 176 23.13 -18.84 -7.66
CA CYS A 176 22.81 -19.77 -6.58
C CYS A 176 21.94 -20.99 -7.02
N GLY A 177 22.17 -21.50 -8.22
CA GLY A 177 21.42 -22.63 -8.75
C GLY A 177 20.07 -22.31 -9.39
N MET A 178 19.67 -21.03 -9.42
CA MET A 178 18.44 -20.56 -10.04
C MET A 178 18.75 -19.83 -11.35
N ASN A 179 17.91 -20.00 -12.36
CA ASN A 179 17.98 -19.24 -13.59
C ASN A 179 17.19 -17.93 -13.44
N LEU A 180 17.88 -16.80 -13.50
CA LEU A 180 17.31 -15.48 -13.27
C LEU A 180 16.36 -14.99 -14.38
N SER A 181 16.33 -15.66 -15.53
CA SER A 181 15.37 -15.37 -16.60
C SER A 181 14.02 -16.05 -16.41
N TRP A 182 13.96 -17.09 -15.60
CA TRP A 182 12.74 -17.86 -15.42
C TRP A 182 11.73 -17.17 -14.50
N VAL A 183 10.45 -17.37 -14.83
CA VAL A 183 9.32 -16.90 -14.01
C VAL A 183 8.89 -18.03 -13.09
N PRO A 184 8.95 -17.89 -11.76
CA PRO A 184 8.64 -18.97 -10.82
C PRO A 184 7.27 -19.62 -11.01
N SER A 185 6.27 -18.86 -11.46
CA SER A 185 4.92 -19.39 -11.74
C SER A 185 4.86 -20.37 -12.92
N GLU A 186 5.83 -20.33 -13.83
CA GLU A 186 5.85 -21.14 -15.05
C GLU A 186 6.71 -22.40 -14.89
N VAL A 187 7.77 -22.33 -14.09
CA VAL A 187 8.77 -23.40 -13.98
C VAL A 187 8.53 -24.28 -12.76
N GLY A 188 8.16 -23.69 -11.63
CA GLY A 188 8.01 -24.42 -10.36
C GLY A 188 9.36 -24.93 -9.79
N GLY A 189 9.31 -25.92 -8.91
CA GLY A 189 10.52 -26.52 -8.34
C GLY A 189 11.24 -25.62 -7.33
N ILE A 190 12.58 -25.52 -7.42
CA ILE A 190 13.41 -24.75 -6.50
C ILE A 190 13.17 -23.23 -6.61
N ASP A 191 12.66 -22.77 -7.76
CA ASP A 191 12.42 -21.35 -8.03
C ASP A 191 11.29 -20.77 -7.15
N ILE A 192 10.47 -21.61 -6.52
CA ILE A 192 9.49 -21.19 -5.49
C ILE A 192 10.17 -20.48 -4.30
N ILE A 193 11.45 -20.71 -4.06
CA ILE A 193 12.20 -20.04 -3.00
C ILE A 193 12.29 -18.53 -3.23
N VAL A 194 12.25 -18.09 -4.50
CA VAL A 194 12.39 -16.67 -4.88
C VAL A 194 11.25 -15.78 -4.37
N PRO A 195 9.97 -16.08 -4.64
CA PRO A 195 8.86 -15.31 -4.07
C PRO A 195 8.83 -15.36 -2.54
N ILE A 196 9.18 -16.49 -1.94
CA ILE A 196 9.26 -16.62 -0.48
C ILE A 196 10.34 -15.68 0.08
N ALA A 197 11.53 -15.68 -0.52
CA ALA A 197 12.63 -14.79 -0.13
C ALA A 197 12.26 -13.31 -0.33
N ALA A 198 11.53 -12.98 -1.41
CA ALA A 198 11.01 -11.64 -1.63
C ALA A 198 10.02 -11.21 -0.53
N GLY A 199 9.08 -12.09 -0.15
CA GLY A 199 8.16 -11.87 0.95
C GLY A 199 8.86 -11.70 2.31
N ILE A 200 9.85 -12.57 2.61
CA ILE A 200 10.66 -12.46 3.85
C ILE A 200 11.45 -11.15 3.87
N SER A 201 12.08 -10.76 2.77
CA SER A 201 12.86 -9.51 2.69
C SER A 201 11.97 -8.29 2.91
N ALA A 202 10.76 -8.29 2.37
CA ALA A 202 9.77 -7.22 2.59
C ALA A 202 9.26 -7.19 4.03
N TRP A 203 9.04 -8.35 4.64
CA TRP A 203 8.69 -8.44 6.04
C TRP A 203 9.80 -7.87 6.94
N LEU A 204 11.05 -8.28 6.72
CA LEU A 204 12.21 -7.75 7.45
C LEU A 204 12.34 -6.23 7.28
N LEU A 205 12.14 -5.72 6.06
CA LEU A 205 12.15 -4.27 5.81
C LEU A 205 11.06 -3.56 6.60
N CYS A 206 9.82 -4.08 6.61
CA CYS A 206 8.73 -3.50 7.38
C CYS A 206 8.99 -3.52 8.89
N VAL A 207 9.55 -4.61 9.42
CA VAL A 207 9.96 -4.70 10.84
C VAL A 207 11.03 -3.64 11.16
N ALA A 208 12.07 -3.54 10.33
CA ALA A 208 13.13 -2.55 10.50
C ALA A 208 12.60 -1.12 10.40
N GLN A 209 11.73 -0.83 9.44
CA GLN A 209 11.11 0.48 9.29
C GLN A 209 10.19 0.84 10.46
N ASN A 210 9.38 -0.11 10.94
CA ASN A 210 8.52 0.12 12.11
C ASN A 210 9.32 0.40 13.39
N ALA A 211 10.54 -0.11 13.49
CA ALA A 211 11.42 0.10 14.64
C ALA A 211 12.31 1.35 14.49
N ALA A 212 12.80 1.62 13.28
CA ALA A 212 13.89 2.57 13.04
C ALA A 212 13.50 3.81 12.22
N ASN A 213 12.42 3.74 11.41
CA ASN A 213 11.98 4.91 10.66
C ASN A 213 11.17 5.84 11.56
N VAL A 214 11.59 7.09 11.62
CA VAL A 214 11.06 8.12 12.55
C VAL A 214 9.54 8.31 12.40
N ILE A 215 9.04 8.40 11.16
CA ILE A 215 7.60 8.58 10.91
C ILE A 215 6.83 7.29 11.16
N GLN A 216 7.35 6.15 10.70
CA GLN A 216 6.65 4.87 10.82
C GLN A 216 6.58 4.38 12.27
N ALA A 217 7.60 4.65 13.07
CA ALA A 217 7.60 4.35 14.50
C ALA A 217 6.42 5.01 15.22
N GLU A 218 5.96 6.16 14.73
CA GLU A 218 4.88 6.96 15.31
C GLU A 218 3.47 6.63 14.77
N GLN A 219 3.35 5.71 13.79
CA GLN A 219 2.06 5.31 13.25
C GLN A 219 1.28 4.37 14.16
N SER A 220 -0.04 4.37 14.01
CA SER A 220 -0.91 3.43 14.72
C SER A 220 -0.59 1.97 14.39
N LYS A 221 -0.84 1.06 15.35
CA LYS A 221 -0.64 -0.39 15.16
C LYS A 221 -1.37 -0.93 13.93
N LEU A 222 -2.59 -0.47 13.68
CA LEU A 222 -3.39 -0.89 12.53
C LEU A 222 -2.72 -0.52 11.20
N ASN A 223 -2.20 0.70 11.09
CA ASN A 223 -1.47 1.14 9.89
C ASN A 223 -0.17 0.35 9.71
N LYS A 224 0.61 0.15 10.77
CA LYS A 224 1.85 -0.65 10.73
C LYS A 224 1.61 -2.06 10.20
N TYR A 225 0.66 -2.79 10.78
CA TYR A 225 0.36 -4.16 10.38
C TYR A 225 -0.35 -4.24 9.02
N GLY A 226 -1.22 -3.28 8.71
CA GLY A 226 -1.87 -3.20 7.41
C GLY A 226 -0.89 -2.96 6.27
N MET A 227 0.03 -2.01 6.43
CA MET A 227 1.09 -1.74 5.45
C MET A 227 2.06 -2.91 5.32
N MET A 228 2.40 -3.58 6.43
CA MET A 228 3.25 -4.77 6.42
C MET A 228 2.58 -5.92 5.64
N ALA A 229 1.31 -6.23 5.92
CA ALA A 229 0.58 -7.27 5.20
C ALA A 229 0.46 -6.97 3.70
N PHE A 230 0.19 -5.72 3.33
CA PHE A 230 0.16 -5.27 1.94
C PHE A 230 1.52 -5.42 1.26
N SER A 231 2.61 -4.93 1.89
CA SER A 231 3.96 -4.98 1.32
C SER A 231 4.46 -6.42 1.12
N VAL A 232 4.24 -7.29 2.11
CA VAL A 232 4.59 -8.72 2.02
C VAL A 232 3.76 -9.41 0.95
N GLY A 233 2.43 -9.19 0.93
CA GLY A 233 1.55 -9.77 -0.08
C GLY A 233 1.92 -9.35 -1.50
N LEU A 234 2.20 -8.06 -1.71
CA LEU A 234 2.67 -7.54 -3.00
C LEU A 234 4.02 -8.15 -3.41
N SER A 235 4.95 -8.30 -2.47
CA SER A 235 6.29 -8.86 -2.74
C SER A 235 6.21 -10.34 -3.10
N LEU A 236 5.34 -11.11 -2.44
CA LEU A 236 5.05 -12.51 -2.80
C LEU A 236 4.43 -12.58 -4.20
N TYR A 237 3.43 -11.75 -4.47
CA TYR A 237 2.75 -11.72 -5.76
C TYR A 237 3.72 -11.36 -6.90
N LEU A 238 4.46 -10.26 -6.78
CA LEU A 238 5.42 -9.86 -7.79
C LEU A 238 6.53 -10.93 -7.95
N GLY A 239 7.07 -11.44 -6.85
CA GLY A 239 8.09 -12.50 -6.91
C GLY A 239 7.62 -13.77 -7.60
N TRP A 240 6.31 -14.05 -7.64
CA TRP A 240 5.72 -15.20 -8.31
C TRP A 240 5.55 -15.01 -9.81
N PHE A 241 5.23 -13.79 -10.27
CA PHE A 241 4.84 -13.50 -11.66
C PHE A 241 5.90 -12.75 -12.49
N VAL A 242 7.05 -12.39 -11.88
CA VAL A 242 8.13 -11.74 -12.61
C VAL A 242 9.37 -12.65 -12.68
N PRO A 243 10.30 -12.42 -13.64
CA PRO A 243 11.54 -13.18 -13.69
C PRO A 243 12.32 -13.11 -12.38
N ALA A 244 12.97 -14.21 -12.00
CA ALA A 244 13.71 -14.33 -10.74
C ALA A 244 14.78 -13.23 -10.57
N GLY A 245 15.35 -12.70 -11.65
CA GLY A 245 16.27 -11.57 -11.61
C GLY A 245 15.64 -10.27 -11.12
N VAL A 246 14.38 -10.00 -11.45
CA VAL A 246 13.61 -8.85 -10.95
C VAL A 246 13.34 -9.00 -9.45
N ALA A 247 12.95 -10.20 -9.04
CA ALA A 247 12.75 -10.50 -7.63
C ALA A 247 14.06 -10.41 -6.83
N LEU A 248 15.20 -10.84 -7.39
CA LEU A 248 16.51 -10.68 -6.77
C LEU A 248 16.86 -9.22 -6.53
N TYR A 249 16.59 -8.34 -7.52
CA TYR A 249 16.74 -6.89 -7.32
C TYR A 249 15.87 -6.38 -6.16
N TRP A 250 14.61 -6.84 -6.10
CA TRP A 250 13.68 -6.46 -5.04
C TRP A 250 14.19 -6.87 -3.67
N ILE A 251 14.67 -8.11 -3.53
CA ILE A 251 15.28 -8.63 -2.30
C ILE A 251 16.50 -7.80 -1.90
N ALA A 252 17.43 -7.59 -2.83
CA ALA A 252 18.64 -6.79 -2.60
C ALA A 252 18.30 -5.36 -2.19
N SER A 253 17.32 -4.73 -2.89
CA SER A 253 16.86 -3.37 -2.58
C SER A 253 16.27 -3.26 -1.18
N ASN A 254 15.49 -4.26 -0.73
CA ASN A 254 14.94 -4.31 0.62
C ASN A 254 16.04 -4.42 1.68
N LEU A 255 17.00 -5.33 1.48
CA LEU A 255 18.12 -5.53 2.42
C LEU A 255 19.02 -4.29 2.51
N PHE A 256 19.36 -3.68 1.37
CA PHE A 256 20.12 -2.43 1.37
C PHE A 256 19.34 -1.24 1.96
N ALA A 257 18.00 -1.22 1.82
CA ALA A 257 17.18 -0.20 2.46
C ALA A 257 17.19 -0.32 3.99
N ILE A 258 17.21 -1.55 4.52
CA ILE A 258 17.38 -1.79 5.97
C ILE A 258 18.72 -1.23 6.43
N LEU A 259 19.80 -1.63 5.78
CA LEU A 259 21.14 -1.15 6.12
C LEU A 259 21.22 0.38 6.05
N GLN A 260 20.70 0.97 4.97
CA GLN A 260 20.67 2.41 4.77
C GLN A 260 19.90 3.14 5.87
N GLN A 261 18.75 2.61 6.32
CA GLN A 261 17.96 3.21 7.40
C GLN A 261 18.75 3.27 8.71
N TYR A 262 19.44 2.20 9.09
CA TYR A 262 20.25 2.18 10.30
C TYR A 262 21.48 3.09 10.19
N LEU A 263 22.13 3.13 9.04
CA LEU A 263 23.25 4.05 8.81
C LEU A 263 22.80 5.52 8.86
N LEU A 264 21.65 5.84 8.32
CA LEU A 264 21.09 7.18 8.40
C LEU A 264 20.74 7.57 9.84
N ASN A 265 20.15 6.65 10.62
CA ASN A 265 19.85 6.91 12.03
C ASN A 265 21.11 7.06 12.89
N TRP A 266 22.19 6.34 12.53
CA TRP A 266 23.48 6.52 13.20
C TRP A 266 24.11 7.88 12.86
N ALA A 267 24.06 8.29 11.60
CA ALA A 267 24.65 9.55 11.14
C ALA A 267 23.79 10.79 11.49
N ILE A 268 22.46 10.62 11.53
CA ILE A 268 21.49 11.67 11.83
C ILE A 268 20.51 11.09 12.84
N ASN A 269 20.91 11.13 14.13
CA ASN A 269 20.11 10.52 15.18
C ASN A 269 18.84 11.34 15.43
N PRO A 270 17.64 10.77 15.24
CA PRO A 270 16.39 11.48 15.48
C PRO A 270 16.22 11.99 16.90
N LYS A 271 16.80 11.32 17.89
CA LYS A 271 16.72 11.71 19.31
C LYS A 271 17.38 13.04 19.61
N ASP A 272 18.30 13.50 18.78
CA ASP A 272 18.97 14.78 18.96
C ASP A 272 18.10 15.98 18.52
N TYR A 273 16.99 15.72 17.81
CA TYR A 273 16.13 16.73 17.20
C TYR A 273 14.67 16.68 17.66
N VAL A 274 14.21 15.56 18.20
CA VAL A 274 12.81 15.31 18.58
C VAL A 274 12.72 15.15 20.09
N ASP A 275 11.85 15.95 20.72
CA ASP A 275 11.46 15.77 22.11
C ASP A 275 10.35 14.68 22.17
N TYR A 276 10.77 13.48 22.55
CA TYR A 276 9.86 12.34 22.63
C TYR A 276 8.96 12.38 23.87
N GLU A 277 9.35 13.11 24.94
CA GLU A 277 8.51 13.27 26.13
C GLU A 277 7.33 14.18 25.79
N GLU A 278 7.59 15.31 25.13
CA GLU A 278 6.53 16.22 24.67
C GLU A 278 5.63 15.54 23.63
N LEU A 279 6.20 14.74 22.73
CA LEU A 279 5.44 13.98 21.73
C LEU A 279 4.46 13.02 22.39
N GLU A 280 4.90 12.25 23.37
CA GLU A 280 4.05 11.28 24.06
C GLU A 280 2.98 11.97 24.90
N ALA A 281 3.33 13.04 25.63
CA ALA A 281 2.36 13.85 26.38
C ALA A 281 1.24 14.39 25.47
N SER A 282 1.61 14.94 24.31
CA SER A 282 0.64 15.47 23.34
C SER A 282 -0.28 14.40 22.73
N LYS A 283 0.22 13.17 22.59
CA LYS A 283 -0.60 12.02 22.14
C LYS A 283 -1.61 11.62 23.21
N GLN A 284 -1.17 11.55 24.47
CA GLN A 284 -2.05 11.22 25.59
C GLN A 284 -3.17 12.25 25.73
N GLU A 285 -2.86 13.55 25.66
CA GLU A 285 -3.85 14.64 25.64
C GLU A 285 -4.88 14.46 24.52
N LEU A 286 -4.42 14.12 23.31
CA LEU A 286 -5.31 13.91 22.17
C LEU A 286 -6.17 12.66 22.34
N GLU A 287 -5.62 11.55 22.86
CA GLU A 287 -6.34 10.30 23.10
C GLU A 287 -7.39 10.47 24.21
N GLU A 288 -7.08 11.19 25.28
CA GLU A 288 -8.03 11.50 26.34
C GLU A 288 -9.21 12.29 25.81
N LEU A 289 -8.98 13.36 25.04
CA LEU A 289 -10.04 14.13 24.40
C LEU A 289 -10.87 13.30 23.40
N GLN A 290 -10.22 12.41 22.65
CA GLN A 290 -10.93 11.50 21.76
C GLN A 290 -11.77 10.46 22.50
N SER A 291 -11.36 10.06 23.70
CA SER A 291 -12.13 9.14 24.54
C SER A 291 -13.37 9.81 25.13
N ILE A 292 -13.26 11.07 25.54
CA ILE A 292 -14.38 11.91 26.03
C ILE A 292 -15.37 12.20 24.91
N GLY A 293 -14.89 12.43 23.67
CA GLY A 293 -15.70 12.66 22.48
C GLY A 293 -16.40 11.44 21.89
N GLY A 294 -16.40 10.29 22.57
CA GLY A 294 -17.21 9.13 22.20
C GLY A 294 -16.74 8.37 20.94
N LYS A 295 -15.46 8.37 20.58
CA LYS A 295 -14.96 7.49 19.51
C LYS A 295 -15.08 6.02 19.91
N LYS A 296 -16.24 5.41 19.56
CA LYS A 296 -16.40 3.96 19.56
C LYS A 296 -15.30 3.34 18.71
N LYS A 297 -14.54 2.39 19.29
CA LYS A 297 -13.51 1.62 18.57
C LYS A 297 -14.08 1.07 17.28
N LEU A 298 -13.38 1.24 16.16
CA LEU A 298 -13.82 0.88 14.80
C LEU A 298 -14.25 -0.62 14.68
N PHE A 299 -13.83 -1.46 15.62
CA PHE A 299 -14.07 -2.91 15.68
C PHE A 299 -14.86 -3.37 16.90
N GLU A 300 -15.41 -2.46 17.71
CA GLU A 300 -16.31 -2.89 18.76
C GLU A 300 -17.60 -3.41 18.12
N LYS A 301 -17.86 -4.69 18.29
CA LYS A 301 -19.13 -5.29 17.84
C LYS A 301 -20.24 -4.60 18.64
N ASN A 302 -21.06 -3.81 17.95
CA ASN A 302 -22.25 -3.23 18.57
C ASN A 302 -23.10 -4.40 19.12
N PRO A 303 -23.26 -4.55 20.44
CA PRO A 303 -24.08 -5.63 21.01
C PRO A 303 -25.51 -5.55 20.52
N TYR A 304 -25.97 -4.37 20.14
CA TYR A 304 -27.33 -4.11 19.64
C TYR A 304 -27.45 -4.15 18.11
N ALA A 305 -26.41 -4.58 17.37
CA ALA A 305 -26.41 -4.59 15.89
C ALA A 305 -27.57 -5.39 15.27
N LYS A 306 -28.00 -6.50 15.93
CA LYS A 306 -29.15 -7.29 15.50
C LYS A 306 -30.45 -6.50 15.68
N ARG A 307 -30.61 -5.80 16.81
CA ARG A 307 -31.76 -4.93 17.11
C ARG A 307 -31.81 -3.77 16.12
N GLU A 308 -30.70 -3.09 15.93
CA GLU A 308 -30.58 -1.99 14.97
C GLU A 308 -31.00 -2.41 13.55
N LYS A 309 -30.51 -3.56 13.07
CA LYS A 309 -30.89 -4.09 11.75
C LYS A 309 -32.38 -4.40 11.65
N LYS A 310 -32.98 -4.95 12.71
CA LYS A 310 -34.40 -5.24 12.78
C LYS A 310 -35.23 -3.95 12.78
N ASP A 311 -34.85 -2.98 13.62
CA ASP A 311 -35.55 -1.70 13.76
C ASP A 311 -35.43 -0.83 12.50
N PHE A 312 -34.27 -0.82 11.85
CA PHE A 312 -34.08 -0.17 10.57
C PHE A 312 -35.01 -0.73 9.48
N LYS A 313 -35.11 -2.06 9.38
CA LYS A 313 -36.07 -2.70 8.45
C LYS A 313 -37.51 -2.38 8.81
N ARG A 314 -37.86 -2.45 10.09
CA ARG A 314 -39.20 -2.16 10.57
C ARG A 314 -39.60 -0.71 10.30
N PHE A 315 -38.69 0.24 10.46
CA PHE A 315 -38.96 1.64 10.15
C PHE A 315 -39.29 1.84 8.67
N PHE A 316 -38.49 1.27 7.75
CA PHE A 316 -38.69 1.43 6.32
C PHE A 316 -39.82 0.52 5.74
N SER A 317 -40.34 -0.43 6.50
CA SER A 317 -41.50 -1.22 6.08
C SER A 317 -42.83 -0.50 6.29
N VAL A 318 -42.86 0.59 7.05
CA VAL A 318 -44.04 1.41 7.26
C VAL A 318 -44.11 2.49 6.19
N VAL A 319 -45.23 2.53 5.49
CA VAL A 319 -45.53 3.56 4.47
C VAL A 319 -46.31 4.69 5.15
N ASN A 320 -46.18 5.92 4.71
CA ASN A 320 -46.84 7.12 5.20
C ASN A 320 -46.60 7.41 6.69
N LYS A 321 -45.33 7.73 7.02
CA LYS A 321 -44.96 8.20 8.35
C LYS A 321 -45.23 9.70 8.44
N HIS A 322 -46.34 10.09 9.10
CA HIS A 322 -46.70 11.50 9.22
C HIS A 322 -45.81 12.25 10.20
N LEU A 323 -45.40 11.62 11.32
CA LEU A 323 -44.66 12.27 12.36
C LEU A 323 -43.55 11.39 12.89
N VAL A 324 -42.32 11.91 12.81
CA VAL A 324 -41.09 11.25 13.30
C VAL A 324 -40.39 12.15 14.29
N PHE A 325 -40.05 11.66 15.48
CA PHE A 325 -39.14 12.31 16.42
C PHE A 325 -37.79 11.62 16.35
N TYR A 326 -36.71 12.41 16.37
CA TYR A 326 -35.36 11.90 16.47
C TYR A 326 -34.68 12.39 17.74
N SER A 327 -34.04 11.47 18.46
CA SER A 327 -33.33 11.75 19.70
C SER A 327 -31.94 11.09 19.66
N GLU A 328 -30.89 11.84 19.98
CA GLU A 328 -29.53 11.29 20.09
C GLU A 328 -29.33 10.47 21.37
N SER A 329 -30.06 10.79 22.44
CA SER A 329 -29.97 10.12 23.74
C SER A 329 -31.26 10.23 24.52
N SER A 330 -31.44 9.35 25.52
CA SER A 330 -32.61 9.30 26.40
C SER A 330 -32.92 10.64 27.09
N GLY A 331 -31.93 11.49 27.30
CA GLY A 331 -32.09 12.82 27.92
C GLY A 331 -32.91 13.81 27.10
N PHE A 332 -33.08 13.61 25.80
CA PHE A 332 -33.85 14.51 24.94
C PHE A 332 -35.34 14.29 25.01
N TYR A 333 -35.84 13.15 25.47
CA TYR A 333 -37.27 12.85 25.58
C TYR A 333 -38.03 13.94 26.36
N LYS A 334 -37.47 14.52 27.43
CA LYS A 334 -38.06 15.57 28.23
C LYS A 334 -38.49 16.80 27.41
N TYR A 335 -37.85 17.07 26.30
CA TYR A 335 -38.19 18.20 25.41
C TYR A 335 -39.39 17.89 24.52
N TYR A 336 -39.62 16.62 24.22
CA TYR A 336 -40.71 16.16 23.35
C TYR A 336 -41.93 15.68 24.16
N GLN A 337 -41.77 15.43 25.46
CA GLN A 337 -42.76 14.81 26.32
C GLN A 337 -44.11 15.51 26.23
N GLY A 338 -44.17 16.83 26.43
CA GLY A 338 -45.45 17.57 26.42
C GLY A 338 -46.14 17.51 25.05
N ILE A 339 -45.40 17.52 23.96
CA ILE A 339 -45.97 17.39 22.60
C ILE A 339 -46.47 15.97 22.38
N ILE A 340 -45.70 14.97 22.77
CA ILE A 340 -46.08 13.53 22.64
C ILE A 340 -47.35 13.25 23.44
N GLU A 341 -47.41 13.67 24.70
CA GLU A 341 -48.59 13.48 25.58
C GLU A 341 -49.83 14.18 24.99
N TRP A 342 -49.71 15.40 24.52
CA TRP A 342 -50.77 16.11 23.87
C TRP A 342 -51.30 15.41 22.63
N LEU A 343 -50.38 14.93 21.74
CA LEU A 343 -50.74 14.19 20.52
C LEU A 343 -51.45 12.87 20.83
N LEU A 344 -50.99 12.15 21.84
CA LEU A 344 -51.61 10.90 22.27
C LEU A 344 -53.04 11.09 22.77
N ALA A 345 -53.29 12.22 23.48
CA ALA A 345 -54.59 12.54 24.04
C ALA A 345 -55.60 13.07 23.02
N HIS A 346 -55.12 13.82 21.98
CA HIS A 346 -56.01 14.58 21.08
C HIS A 346 -56.00 14.08 19.64
N THR A 347 -55.16 13.10 19.29
CA THR A 347 -55.05 12.59 17.91
C THR A 347 -54.98 11.06 17.88
N ASN A 348 -55.26 10.50 16.70
CA ASN A 348 -55.04 9.09 16.41
C ASN A 348 -53.77 8.83 15.59
N LEU A 349 -52.85 9.79 15.58
CA LEU A 349 -51.58 9.66 14.81
C LEU A 349 -50.67 8.63 15.46
N THR A 350 -50.00 7.84 14.62
CA THR A 350 -48.90 6.99 15.08
C THR A 350 -47.63 7.82 15.12
N ILE A 351 -47.02 7.86 16.30
CA ILE A 351 -45.76 8.58 16.54
C ILE A 351 -44.60 7.60 16.32
N HIS A 352 -43.75 7.93 15.39
CA HIS A 352 -42.48 7.20 15.14
C HIS A 352 -41.35 7.92 15.88
N TYR A 353 -40.73 7.21 16.85
CA TYR A 353 -39.63 7.78 17.62
C TYR A 353 -38.37 7.00 17.37
N ILE A 354 -37.33 7.69 16.88
CA ILE A 354 -36.03 7.13 16.58
C ILE A 354 -35.05 7.62 17.63
N THR A 355 -34.29 6.69 18.20
CA THR A 355 -33.24 7.03 19.16
C THR A 355 -31.93 6.32 18.84
N SER A 356 -30.81 6.98 19.10
CA SER A 356 -29.47 6.39 19.03
C SER A 356 -29.05 5.73 20.35
N ASP A 357 -29.86 5.83 21.40
CA ASP A 357 -29.65 5.19 22.70
C ASP A 357 -30.44 3.88 22.77
N PRO A 358 -29.80 2.69 22.92
CA PRO A 358 -30.51 1.41 23.01
C PRO A 358 -31.29 1.24 24.29
N GLU A 359 -31.04 2.04 25.32
CA GLU A 359 -31.69 2.00 26.66
C GLU A 359 -32.64 3.19 26.89
N ASP A 360 -33.01 3.90 25.82
CA ASP A 360 -33.90 5.04 25.91
C ASP A 360 -35.27 4.65 26.54
N GLN A 361 -35.73 5.50 27.45
CA GLN A 361 -37.03 5.29 28.16
C GLN A 361 -38.24 5.19 27.21
N ILE A 362 -38.12 5.69 25.98
CA ILE A 362 -39.18 5.60 24.97
C ILE A 362 -39.57 4.16 24.65
N PHE A 363 -38.66 3.21 24.80
CA PHE A 363 -38.99 1.80 24.55
C PHE A 363 -39.98 1.26 25.60
N ALA A 364 -39.81 1.64 26.86
CA ALA A 364 -40.74 1.25 27.92
C ALA A 364 -42.11 1.97 27.76
N LEU A 365 -42.12 3.17 27.19
CA LEU A 365 -43.35 3.91 26.88
C LEU A 365 -44.09 3.27 25.68
N ALA A 366 -43.35 2.88 24.63
CA ALA A 366 -43.89 2.22 23.45
C ALA A 366 -44.49 0.81 23.73
N GLU A 367 -44.13 0.18 24.86
CA GLU A 367 -44.76 -1.07 25.32
C GLU A 367 -46.14 -0.83 25.95
N LYS A 368 -46.37 0.39 26.45
CA LYS A 368 -47.63 0.76 27.11
C LYS A 368 -48.61 1.48 26.18
N GLU A 369 -48.11 2.14 25.16
CA GLU A 369 -48.85 2.99 24.25
C GLU A 369 -48.75 2.52 22.79
N ASP A 370 -49.79 1.88 22.29
CA ASP A 370 -49.84 1.30 20.94
C ASP A 370 -49.61 2.35 19.80
N LYS A 371 -49.86 3.61 20.10
CA LYS A 371 -49.65 4.73 19.15
C LYS A 371 -48.18 5.14 19.03
N ILE A 372 -47.27 4.65 19.87
CA ILE A 372 -45.85 4.95 19.80
C ILE A 372 -45.08 3.77 19.22
N ARG A 373 -44.30 4.04 18.20
CA ARG A 373 -43.38 3.07 17.61
C ARG A 373 -41.94 3.55 17.77
N ALA A 374 -41.22 2.92 18.70
CA ALA A 374 -39.82 3.25 18.98
C ALA A 374 -38.85 2.39 18.16
N TYR A 375 -37.78 3.01 17.68
CA TYR A 375 -36.76 2.37 16.87
C TYR A 375 -35.37 2.75 17.37
N TYR A 376 -34.49 1.76 17.55
CA TYR A 376 -33.09 1.96 17.82
C TYR A 376 -32.32 1.99 16.51
N ILE A 377 -31.67 3.14 16.21
CA ILE A 377 -30.84 3.32 15.02
C ILE A 377 -29.57 4.05 15.44
N GLY A 378 -28.46 3.34 15.46
CA GLY A 378 -27.18 3.87 15.86
C GLY A 378 -26.57 4.83 14.84
N GLU A 379 -25.59 5.62 15.28
CA GLU A 379 -24.94 6.70 14.52
C GLU A 379 -24.45 6.28 13.12
N LYS A 380 -23.96 5.04 12.96
CA LYS A 380 -23.46 4.54 11.67
C LYS A 380 -24.51 4.48 10.56
N ARG A 381 -25.79 4.34 10.92
CA ARG A 381 -26.92 4.28 9.97
C ARG A 381 -27.75 5.54 9.92
N LEU A 382 -27.44 6.51 10.78
CA LEU A 382 -28.17 7.75 10.90
C LEU A 382 -28.19 8.54 9.57
N ILE A 383 -27.06 8.68 8.91
CA ILE A 383 -26.97 9.38 7.62
C ILE A 383 -27.86 8.68 6.58
N THR A 384 -27.80 7.35 6.49
CA THR A 384 -28.62 6.58 5.56
C THR A 384 -30.12 6.69 5.90
N LEU A 385 -30.44 6.76 7.18
CA LEU A 385 -31.80 6.99 7.66
C LEU A 385 -32.30 8.36 7.20
N MET A 386 -31.56 9.43 7.50
CA MET A 386 -31.94 10.82 7.16
C MET A 386 -32.08 11.03 5.65
N MET A 387 -31.21 10.41 4.84
CA MET A 387 -31.30 10.51 3.37
C MET A 387 -32.49 9.77 2.76
N LYS A 388 -33.02 8.73 3.44
CA LYS A 388 -34.10 7.86 2.93
C LYS A 388 -35.40 8.03 3.72
N MET A 389 -35.43 8.92 4.70
CA MET A 389 -36.61 9.13 5.51
C MET A 389 -37.71 9.74 4.67
N ASP A 390 -38.84 9.03 4.65
CA ASP A 390 -40.09 9.47 4.04
C ASP A 390 -41.08 9.77 5.18
N ALA A 391 -41.12 11.03 5.60
CA ALA A 391 -41.96 11.52 6.69
C ALA A 391 -42.43 12.93 6.39
N ASP A 392 -43.67 13.24 6.76
CA ASP A 392 -44.26 14.58 6.52
C ASP A 392 -43.62 15.63 7.46
N VAL A 393 -43.32 15.22 8.72
CA VAL A 393 -42.71 16.09 9.74
C VAL A 393 -41.67 15.28 10.53
N VAL A 394 -40.49 15.87 10.72
CA VAL A 394 -39.39 15.32 11.52
C VAL A 394 -38.98 16.27 12.62
#